data_2139fb1ef46920c9104a89e3394acb0b
#
_entry.id   2139fb1ef46920c9104a89e3394acb0b
#
_cell.length_a   1.000
_cell.length_b   1.000
_cell.length_c   1.000
_cell.angle_alpha   90.00
_cell.angle_beta   90.00
_cell.angle_gamma   90.00
#
_symmetry.space_group_name_H-M   'P 1'
#
loop_
_entity.id
_entity.type
_entity.pdbx_description
1 polymer ?
#
loop_
_entity_poly.entity_id
_entity_poly.type
_entity_poly.pdbx_seq_one_letter_code
_entity_poly.pdbx_strand_id
1 'polypeptide(L)' 'DSITTEINGGDRVIVWGDSSDLKLKKAVVDKIINDPNVIGDKHNVDVSAPLRPIIK' A
#
# COMPACT_ATOMS: atom_id res chain seq x y z
N ASP A 1 -12.33 11.54 1.81
CA ASP A 1 -10.95 11.93 1.50
C ASP A 1 -10.05 10.71 1.42
N SER A 2 -9.06 10.78 0.55
CA SER A 2 -8.12 9.68 0.34
C SER A 2 -6.76 10.04 0.92
N ILE A 3 -6.19 9.09 1.67
CA ILE A 3 -4.87 9.24 2.25
C ILE A 3 -3.87 8.51 1.35
N THR A 4 -2.81 9.21 0.97
CA THR A 4 -1.77 8.65 0.11
C THR A 4 -0.41 8.98 0.71
N THR A 5 0.48 8.00 0.73
CA THR A 5 1.84 8.17 1.24
C THR A 5 2.84 7.90 0.13
N GLU A 6 3.83 8.75 -0.01
CA GLU A 6 4.93 8.54 -0.95
C GLU A 6 6.18 8.07 -0.20
N ILE A 7 6.89 7.14 -0.80
CA ILE A 7 8.12 6.58 -0.23
C ILE A 7 9.26 6.88 -1.19
N ASN A 8 10.42 7.23 -0.65
CA ASN A 8 11.63 7.51 -1.44
C ASN A 8 11.41 8.60 -2.49
N GLY A 9 10.75 9.70 -2.09
CA GLY A 9 10.54 10.83 -2.99
C GLY A 9 9.58 10.55 -4.12
N GLY A 10 8.63 9.64 -3.91
CA GLY A 10 7.64 9.29 -4.93
C GLY A 10 7.97 8.05 -5.72
N ASP A 11 9.07 7.38 -5.39
CA ASP A 11 9.44 6.13 -6.04
C ASP A 11 8.37 5.05 -5.85
N ARG A 12 7.72 5.06 -4.69
CA ARG A 12 6.57 4.20 -4.41
C ARG A 12 5.46 5.02 -3.80
N VAL A 13 4.24 4.67 -4.11
CA VAL A 13 3.05 5.34 -3.61
C VAL A 13 2.14 4.31 -2.95
N ILE A 14 1.69 4.62 -1.75
CA ILE A 14 0.75 3.77 -1.03
C ILE A 14 -0.56 4.54 -0.91
N VAL A 15 -1.63 3.98 -1.48
CA VAL A 15 -2.97 4.56 -1.40
C VAL A 15 -3.71 3.87 -0.27
N TRP A 16 -3.94 4.59 0.81
CA TRP A 16 -4.62 4.05 1.99
C TRP A 16 -6.14 4.14 1.88
N GLY A 17 -6.64 5.07 1.08
CA GLY A 17 -8.06 5.37 1.04
C GLY A 17 -8.46 6.23 2.24
N ASP A 18 -9.52 5.84 2.93
CA ASP A 18 -9.93 6.57 4.12
C ASP A 18 -9.14 6.11 5.36
N SER A 19 -9.48 6.66 6.52
CA SER A 19 -8.76 6.33 7.76
C SER A 19 -9.30 5.09 8.48
N SER A 20 -10.27 4.39 7.89
CA SER A 20 -10.80 3.18 8.50
C SER A 20 -9.81 2.01 8.34
N ASP A 21 -9.82 1.11 9.32
CA ASP A 21 -9.02 -0.12 9.30
C ASP A 21 -7.53 0.12 9.08
N LEU A 22 -6.98 1.23 9.61
CA LEU A 22 -5.57 1.55 9.42
C LEU A 22 -4.62 0.46 9.91
N LYS A 23 -4.94 -0.19 11.01
CA LYS A 23 -4.11 -1.29 11.52
C LYS A 23 -4.04 -2.44 10.52
N LEU A 24 -5.18 -2.80 9.94
CA LEU A 24 -5.24 -3.86 8.96
C LEU A 24 -4.51 -3.44 7.68
N LYS A 25 -4.76 -2.21 7.22
CA LYS A 25 -4.11 -1.68 6.03
C LYS A 25 -2.59 -1.64 6.20
N LYS A 26 -2.12 -1.20 7.37
CA LYS A 26 -0.68 -1.17 7.64
C LYS A 26 -0.07 -2.56 7.64
N ALA A 27 -0.75 -3.53 8.24
CA ALA A 27 -0.27 -4.91 8.26
C ALA A 27 -0.17 -5.47 6.83
N VAL A 28 -1.15 -5.17 5.98
CA VAL A 28 -1.14 -5.59 4.58
C VAL A 28 0.02 -4.93 3.83
N VAL A 29 0.22 -3.64 4.02
CA VAL A 29 1.32 -2.91 3.37
C VAL A 29 2.67 -3.46 3.81
N ASP A 30 2.86 -3.68 5.10
CA ASP A 30 4.12 -4.24 5.60
C ASP A 30 4.41 -5.59 4.97
N LYS A 31 3.40 -6.44 4.87
CA LYS A 31 3.55 -7.76 4.28
C LYS A 31 3.91 -7.66 2.80
N ILE A 32 3.27 -6.77 2.07
CA ILE A 32 3.51 -6.59 0.65
C ILE A 32 4.92 -6.04 0.39
N ILE A 33 5.31 -5.01 1.14
CA ILE A 33 6.60 -4.35 0.94
C ILE A 33 7.76 -5.28 1.29
N ASN A 34 7.57 -6.14 2.29
CA ASN A 34 8.61 -7.07 2.72
C ASN A 34 8.66 -8.36 1.91
N ASP A 35 7.78 -8.51 0.92
CA ASP A 35 7.77 -9.67 0.05
C ASP A 35 8.20 -9.27 -1.36
N PRO A 36 9.47 -9.50 -1.73
CA PRO A 36 9.96 -9.10 -3.05
C PRO A 36 9.28 -9.82 -4.21
N ASN A 37 8.67 -10.96 -3.96
CA ASN A 37 7.91 -11.67 -5.00
C ASN A 37 6.58 -11.00 -5.28
N VAL A 38 6.06 -10.22 -4.34
CA VAL A 38 4.80 -9.51 -4.49
C VAL A 38 5.06 -8.09 -5.00
N ILE A 39 5.91 -7.34 -4.28
CA ILE A 39 6.15 -5.93 -4.63
C ILE A 39 7.03 -5.80 -5.87
N GLY A 40 8.08 -6.62 -5.98
CA GLY A 40 8.98 -6.58 -7.12
C GLY A 40 9.41 -5.16 -7.46
N ASP A 41 9.20 -4.76 -8.71
CA ASP A 41 9.46 -3.41 -9.21
C ASP A 41 8.19 -2.56 -9.31
N LYS A 42 7.13 -2.96 -8.61
CA LYS A 42 5.88 -2.20 -8.62
C LYS A 42 6.03 -0.90 -7.86
N HIS A 43 5.30 0.11 -8.30
CA HIS A 43 5.40 1.45 -7.74
C HIS A 43 4.16 1.87 -6.95
N ASN A 44 3.04 1.23 -7.17
CA ASN A 44 1.78 1.60 -6.52
C ASN A 44 1.23 0.44 -5.72
N VAL A 45 0.88 0.73 -4.47
CA VAL A 45 0.21 -0.22 -3.59
C VAL A 45 -1.09 0.43 -3.12
N ASP A 46 -2.22 -0.15 -3.51
CA ASP A 46 -3.54 0.37 -3.13
C ASP A 46 -4.16 -0.59 -2.12
N VAL A 47 -4.29 -0.13 -0.90
CA VAL A 47 -4.88 -0.90 0.19
C VAL A 47 -6.17 -0.25 0.70
N SER A 48 -6.80 0.58 -0.12
CA SER A 48 -8.08 1.20 0.25
C SER A 48 -9.15 0.14 0.54
N ALA A 49 -9.05 -1.01 -0.13
CA ALA A 49 -9.82 -2.21 0.22
C ALA A 49 -8.82 -3.26 0.69
N PRO A 50 -8.53 -3.34 2.00
CA PRO A 50 -7.42 -4.16 2.49
C PRO A 50 -7.55 -5.66 2.24
N LEU A 51 -8.77 -6.15 2.02
CA LEU A 51 -8.98 -7.56 1.68
C LEU A 51 -8.73 -7.83 0.19
N ARG A 52 -8.56 -6.79 -0.62
CA ARG A 52 -8.32 -6.91 -2.06
C ARG A 52 -7.29 -5.88 -2.49
N PRO A 53 -6.05 -5.95 -2.00
CA PRO A 53 -5.03 -4.97 -2.36
C PRO A 53 -4.69 -5.05 -3.85
N ILE A 54 -4.41 -3.90 -4.43
CA ILE A 54 -4.02 -3.79 -5.83
C ILE A 54 -2.59 -3.30 -5.88
N ILE A 55 -1.72 -4.02 -6.59
CA ILE A 55 -0.31 -3.70 -6.70
C ILE A 55 0.02 -3.55 -8.19
N LYS A 56 0.53 -2.38 -8.54
CA LYS A 56 0.84 -2.08 -9.94
C LYS A 56 2.26 -1.66 -10.17
#